data_a65000d80f755ad03ceb85be1714be71
#
_entry.id   a65000d80f755ad03ceb85be1714be71
#
_cell.length_a   1.000
_cell.length_b   1.000
_cell.length_c   1.000
_cell.angle_alpha   90.00
_cell.angle_beta   90.00
_cell.angle_gamma   90.00
#
_symmetry.space_group_name_H-M   'P 1'
#
loop_
_entity.id
_entity.type
_entity.pdbx_description
1 polymer ?
#
loop_
_entity_poly.entity_id
_entity_poly.type
_entity_poly.pdbx_seq_one_letter_code
_entity_poly.pdbx_strand_id
1 'polypeptide(L)'
;MNTSLFLEFIDKYFRLVIGKITEKFNGKSKEQTLLHKTMLTEEYSADLNWGATELNHSIVAADVVALDSSLPLKRRSKISNASGKLPKIGVKFRKGEKAISDINVMIARGTDEATIASKIFDDTTKVIKAIEVRKEIMFLQALSTGQVLATDADNIGTGIRADFGYKAENTFHAKVAAWGKEGYTPQDDVQQLFDKANEDSNSIGHVFISKKYFDLFRNSEQGKLLAASFKNQVVTDKALLPVPSRSAFLEALSDEYGATFHVVDSVFKIEKADGSHEPIRPWEDANIVGVPEQVVGRLVYGTLAEETNPVAGVNYQKSGSHILVSKYSKTDPLEEFTAGQALAIPVIDGADSIYLLHADAADVAELTVEPTELTFTATAQSKKFDVHYDGDTDDLNVTSSADWATVTVGADKVSVKVAANDGESAAERTATITVTDGKTTKTVTVTQKA
;
A
#
# COMPACT_ATOMS: atom_id res chain seq x y z
N MET A 1 16.63 21.29 -32.77
CA MET A 1 17.39 21.26 -31.51
C MET A 1 18.85 21.45 -31.86
N ASN A 2 19.55 22.24 -31.11
CA ASN A 2 20.98 22.50 -31.32
C ASN A 2 21.79 21.76 -30.26
N THR A 3 23.07 21.53 -30.50
CA THR A 3 23.99 20.98 -29.50
C THR A 3 23.96 21.82 -28.21
N SER A 4 24.39 21.22 -27.09
CA SER A 4 24.56 21.96 -25.84
C SER A 4 25.48 23.14 -26.01
N LEU A 5 25.17 24.27 -25.35
CA LEU A 5 26.00 25.47 -25.34
C LEU A 5 27.35 25.26 -24.63
N PHE A 6 27.48 24.18 -23.84
CA PHE A 6 28.65 23.85 -23.04
C PHE A 6 29.33 22.55 -23.52
N LEU A 7 29.47 22.38 -24.84
CA LEU A 7 29.91 21.13 -25.46
C LEU A 7 31.24 20.59 -24.90
N GLU A 8 32.25 21.47 -24.69
CA GLU A 8 33.54 21.07 -24.12
C GLU A 8 33.40 20.40 -22.74
N PHE A 9 32.52 20.94 -21.88
CA PHE A 9 32.24 20.35 -20.58
C PHE A 9 31.40 19.06 -20.68
N ILE A 10 30.49 18.99 -21.64
CA ILE A 10 29.69 17.80 -21.91
C ILE A 10 30.61 16.64 -22.32
N ASP A 11 31.47 16.84 -23.29
CA ASP A 11 32.39 15.82 -23.81
C ASP A 11 33.36 15.32 -22.72
N LYS A 12 33.81 16.23 -21.85
CA LYS A 12 34.79 15.89 -20.81
C LYS A 12 34.14 15.25 -19.57
N TYR A 13 32.99 15.72 -19.11
CA TYR A 13 32.46 15.44 -17.78
C TYR A 13 31.10 14.72 -17.74
N PHE A 14 30.28 14.75 -18.80
CA PHE A 14 28.91 14.26 -18.73
C PHE A 14 28.81 12.78 -18.31
N ARG A 15 29.61 11.92 -18.94
CA ARG A 15 29.68 10.50 -18.59
C ARG A 15 30.19 10.27 -17.17
N LEU A 16 31.22 11.01 -16.74
CA LEU A 16 31.79 10.88 -15.40
C LEU A 16 30.81 11.33 -14.31
N VAL A 17 30.09 12.42 -14.55
CA VAL A 17 29.09 12.95 -13.62
C VAL A 17 27.94 11.95 -13.46
N ILE A 18 27.41 11.43 -14.55
CA ILE A 18 26.33 10.43 -14.50
C ILE A 18 26.82 9.15 -13.78
N GLY A 19 28.03 8.66 -14.06
CA GLY A 19 28.59 7.52 -13.37
C GLY A 19 28.64 7.71 -11.86
N LYS A 20 29.18 8.84 -11.39
CA LYS A 20 29.22 9.20 -9.96
C LYS A 20 27.83 9.33 -9.33
N ILE A 21 26.86 9.89 -10.06
CA ILE A 21 25.47 10.00 -9.58
C ILE A 21 24.88 8.58 -9.43
N THR A 22 25.04 7.73 -10.45
CA THR A 22 24.57 6.35 -10.44
C THR A 22 25.17 5.55 -9.28
N GLU A 23 26.49 5.65 -9.06
CA GLU A 23 27.17 5.03 -7.93
C GLU A 23 26.64 5.51 -6.58
N LYS A 24 26.39 6.82 -6.44
CA LYS A 24 25.82 7.41 -5.22
C LYS A 24 24.42 6.89 -4.93
N PHE A 25 23.57 6.69 -5.95
CA PHE A 25 22.22 6.12 -5.77
C PHE A 25 22.22 4.60 -5.58
N ASN A 26 23.20 3.88 -6.09
CA ASN A 26 23.35 2.44 -5.91
C ASN A 26 24.18 2.08 -4.68
N GLY A 27 24.92 3.04 -4.12
CA GLY A 27 25.72 2.86 -2.91
C GLY A 27 24.87 2.90 -1.65
N LYS A 28 25.33 2.24 -0.58
CA LYS A 28 24.76 2.25 0.77
C LYS A 28 24.91 3.62 1.48
N SER A 29 24.72 4.73 0.78
CA SER A 29 24.77 6.05 1.40
C SER A 29 23.56 6.24 2.31
N LYS A 30 23.76 6.85 3.47
CA LYS A 30 22.71 7.09 4.49
C LYS A 30 21.59 8.05 4.06
N GLU A 31 21.63 8.57 2.83
CA GLU A 31 20.54 9.37 2.23
C GLU A 31 19.49 8.40 1.70
N GLN A 32 18.29 8.42 2.30
CA GLN A 32 17.07 7.69 1.96
C GLN A 32 17.28 6.46 1.05
N THR A 33 17.43 5.30 1.65
CA THR A 33 17.46 4.04 0.89
C THR A 33 16.11 3.86 0.23
N LEU A 34 16.05 3.97 -1.08
CA LEU A 34 14.84 3.72 -1.86
C LEU A 34 14.56 2.22 -1.85
N LEU A 35 13.39 1.82 -1.35
CA LEU A 35 13.05 0.40 -1.15
C LEU A 35 12.97 -0.37 -2.47
N HIS A 36 12.49 0.25 -3.55
CA HIS A 36 12.42 -0.41 -4.86
C HIS A 36 13.78 -0.94 -5.36
N LYS A 37 14.89 -0.35 -4.94
CA LYS A 37 16.24 -0.82 -5.33
C LYS A 37 16.71 -2.08 -4.62
N THR A 38 16.14 -2.36 -3.46
CA THR A 38 16.49 -3.53 -2.65
C THR A 38 15.46 -4.64 -2.74
N MET A 39 14.23 -4.29 -3.16
CA MET A 39 13.09 -5.20 -3.17
C MET A 39 12.65 -5.62 -4.58
N LEU A 40 13.23 -5.01 -5.63
CA LEU A 40 12.94 -5.37 -7.02
C LEU A 40 14.21 -5.78 -7.74
N THR A 41 14.10 -6.79 -8.59
CA THR A 41 15.11 -7.16 -9.58
C THR A 41 14.84 -6.43 -10.90
N GLU A 42 15.88 -6.08 -11.66
CA GLU A 42 15.71 -5.43 -12.97
C GLU A 42 15.41 -6.47 -14.05
N GLU A 43 14.38 -6.23 -14.87
CA GLU A 43 14.03 -7.06 -16.03
C GLU A 43 13.81 -6.22 -17.29
N TYR A 44 14.45 -6.63 -18.38
CA TYR A 44 14.29 -5.97 -19.66
C TYR A 44 13.12 -6.56 -20.47
N SER A 45 12.21 -5.70 -20.93
CA SER A 45 11.10 -6.04 -21.83
C SER A 45 11.35 -5.51 -23.25
N ALA A 46 11.49 -6.41 -24.20
CA ALA A 46 11.71 -6.05 -25.61
C ALA A 46 10.44 -5.58 -26.31
N ASP A 47 9.29 -6.04 -25.89
CA ASP A 47 7.96 -5.74 -26.45
C ASP A 47 7.24 -4.60 -25.74
N LEU A 48 7.90 -3.96 -24.74
CA LEU A 48 7.39 -2.86 -23.94
C LEU A 48 6.12 -3.21 -23.15
N ASN A 49 5.93 -4.49 -22.83
CA ASN A 49 4.85 -4.97 -21.99
C ASN A 49 5.40 -5.49 -20.65
N TRP A 50 4.56 -5.48 -19.65
CA TRP A 50 4.83 -6.11 -18.36
C TRP A 50 3.73 -7.13 -18.06
N GLY A 51 4.07 -8.17 -17.31
CA GLY A 51 3.12 -9.13 -16.77
C GLY A 51 3.55 -9.54 -15.38
N ALA A 52 2.60 -9.58 -14.43
CA ALA A 52 2.83 -10.12 -13.11
C ALA A 52 2.79 -11.65 -13.15
N THR A 53 3.68 -12.29 -12.40
CA THR A 53 3.76 -13.75 -12.28
C THR A 53 3.27 -14.17 -10.91
N GLU A 54 2.37 -15.16 -10.84
CA GLU A 54 2.08 -15.83 -9.58
C GLU A 54 3.29 -16.71 -9.21
N LEU A 55 3.91 -16.41 -8.09
CA LEU A 55 4.96 -17.22 -7.52
C LEU A 55 4.32 -18.14 -6.48
N ASN A 56 3.91 -19.33 -6.90
CA ASN A 56 3.46 -20.34 -5.95
C ASN A 56 4.66 -20.80 -5.12
N HIS A 57 4.85 -20.21 -3.96
CA HIS A 57 5.86 -20.66 -2.99
C HIS A 57 5.47 -21.98 -2.31
N SER A 58 4.22 -22.45 -2.46
CA SER A 58 3.77 -23.72 -1.92
C SER A 58 4.35 -24.89 -2.73
N ILE A 59 5.19 -25.69 -2.07
CA ILE A 59 5.74 -26.90 -2.66
C ILE A 59 4.70 -28.00 -2.53
N VAL A 60 4.12 -28.42 -3.67
CA VAL A 60 3.23 -29.57 -3.70
C VAL A 60 4.04 -30.84 -3.52
N ALA A 61 3.75 -31.61 -2.47
CA ALA A 61 4.43 -32.88 -2.20
C ALA A 61 4.31 -33.84 -3.38
N ALA A 62 5.37 -34.65 -3.62
CA ALA A 62 5.32 -35.74 -4.57
C ALA A 62 4.40 -36.83 -4.07
N ASP A 63 3.68 -37.50 -4.98
CA ASP A 63 2.84 -38.67 -4.63
C ASP A 63 3.70 -39.91 -4.47
N VAL A 64 3.33 -40.75 -3.55
CA VAL A 64 3.89 -42.10 -3.42
C VAL A 64 3.19 -42.98 -4.47
N VAL A 65 3.96 -43.52 -5.39
CA VAL A 65 3.44 -44.37 -6.49
C VAL A 65 3.97 -45.77 -6.38
N ALA A 66 3.21 -46.74 -6.89
CA ALA A 66 3.67 -48.12 -6.96
C ALA A 66 4.79 -48.28 -8.00
N LEU A 67 5.66 -49.28 -7.81
CA LEU A 67 6.61 -49.72 -8.80
C LEU A 67 5.85 -50.03 -10.11
N ASP A 68 6.37 -49.64 -11.24
CA ASP A 68 5.78 -49.82 -12.57
C ASP A 68 4.53 -48.96 -12.90
N SER A 69 4.16 -47.95 -12.06
CA SER A 69 3.11 -47.00 -12.35
C SER A 69 3.66 -45.71 -12.99
N SER A 70 2.87 -45.08 -13.84
CA SER A 70 3.20 -43.79 -14.40
C SER A 70 3.16 -42.69 -13.33
N LEU A 71 4.08 -41.73 -13.40
CA LEU A 71 4.10 -40.59 -12.49
C LEU A 71 2.88 -39.68 -12.73
N PRO A 72 2.17 -39.24 -11.67
CA PRO A 72 1.04 -38.33 -11.79
C PRO A 72 1.49 -36.95 -12.26
N LEU A 73 0.76 -36.36 -13.18
CA LEU A 73 1.01 -35.02 -13.70
C LEU A 73 0.50 -33.98 -12.69
N LYS A 74 1.41 -33.19 -12.13
CA LYS A 74 1.06 -32.03 -11.29
C LYS A 74 0.73 -30.81 -12.16
N ARG A 75 -0.25 -30.03 -11.73
CA ARG A 75 -0.59 -28.76 -12.40
C ARG A 75 0.46 -27.70 -12.07
N ARG A 76 0.83 -26.90 -13.07
CA ARG A 76 1.63 -25.68 -12.85
C ARG A 76 0.74 -24.58 -12.34
N SER A 77 1.30 -23.66 -11.54
CA SER A 77 0.65 -22.41 -11.15
C SER A 77 0.16 -21.66 -12.37
N LYS A 78 -0.98 -21.01 -12.24
CA LYS A 78 -1.46 -20.11 -13.29
C LYS A 78 -0.60 -18.85 -13.28
N ILE A 79 -0.25 -18.34 -14.45
CA ILE A 79 0.32 -17.01 -14.62
C ILE A 79 -0.82 -16.02 -14.32
N SER A 80 -0.58 -15.03 -13.47
CA SER A 80 -1.54 -13.94 -13.23
C SER A 80 -1.87 -13.26 -14.57
N ASN A 81 -3.14 -12.89 -14.74
CA ASN A 81 -3.59 -12.17 -15.94
C ASN A 81 -3.30 -10.64 -15.88
N ALA A 82 -2.60 -10.18 -14.83
CA ALA A 82 -2.21 -8.78 -14.71
C ALA A 82 -1.09 -8.47 -15.71
N SER A 83 -1.37 -7.63 -16.68
CA SER A 83 -0.41 -7.22 -17.70
C SER A 83 -0.75 -5.84 -18.27
N GLY A 84 0.23 -5.18 -18.84
CA GLY A 84 0.01 -3.86 -19.44
C GLY A 84 1.24 -3.36 -20.18
N LYS A 85 1.16 -2.14 -20.71
CA LYS A 85 2.26 -1.47 -21.39
C LYS A 85 3.13 -0.71 -20.41
N LEU A 86 4.44 -0.62 -20.70
CA LEU A 86 5.38 0.17 -19.92
C LEU A 86 5.05 1.66 -20.03
N PRO A 87 4.87 2.36 -18.88
CA PRO A 87 4.67 3.80 -18.88
C PRO A 87 5.99 4.53 -19.14
N LYS A 88 5.90 5.67 -19.82
CA LYS A 88 7.02 6.60 -19.97
C LYS A 88 7.05 7.57 -18.78
N ILE A 89 8.14 7.54 -18.02
CA ILE A 89 8.45 8.48 -16.95
C ILE A 89 9.41 9.51 -17.50
N GLY A 90 9.18 10.81 -17.25
CA GLY A 90 10.08 11.82 -17.76
C GLY A 90 10.00 13.14 -17.00
N VAL A 91 11.12 13.85 -16.96
CA VAL A 91 11.23 15.20 -16.40
C VAL A 91 12.24 16.01 -17.19
N LYS A 92 12.00 17.31 -17.29
CA LYS A 92 12.87 18.23 -18.02
C LYS A 92 13.05 19.53 -17.23
N PHE A 93 14.30 19.95 -17.08
CA PHE A 93 14.67 21.26 -16.52
C PHE A 93 15.28 22.15 -17.60
N ARG A 94 15.14 23.46 -17.41
CA ARG A 94 15.70 24.46 -18.32
C ARG A 94 16.57 25.46 -17.57
N LYS A 95 17.67 25.87 -18.20
CA LYS A 95 18.44 27.02 -17.83
C LYS A 95 18.18 28.14 -18.85
N GLY A 96 17.64 29.26 -18.40
CA GLY A 96 17.42 30.45 -19.24
C GLY A 96 18.68 31.30 -19.39
N GLU A 97 18.58 32.32 -20.21
CA GLU A 97 19.69 33.21 -20.60
C GLU A 97 20.53 33.75 -19.45
N LYS A 98 19.89 34.15 -18.32
CA LYS A 98 20.61 34.63 -17.16
C LYS A 98 21.57 33.58 -16.59
N ALA A 99 21.09 32.37 -16.35
CA ALA A 99 21.90 31.28 -15.81
C ALA A 99 23.04 30.89 -16.78
N ILE A 100 22.77 30.94 -18.08
CA ILE A 100 23.78 30.73 -19.14
C ILE A 100 24.84 31.81 -19.09
N SER A 101 24.44 33.10 -19.00
CA SER A 101 25.36 34.21 -18.88
C SER A 101 26.23 34.17 -17.64
N ASP A 102 25.65 33.79 -16.50
CA ASP A 102 26.39 33.62 -15.24
C ASP A 102 27.48 32.55 -15.37
N ILE A 103 27.17 31.41 -16.01
CA ILE A 103 28.17 30.36 -16.29
C ILE A 103 29.27 30.87 -17.23
N ASN A 104 28.92 31.59 -18.30
CA ASN A 104 29.88 32.15 -19.24
C ASN A 104 30.83 33.14 -18.55
N VAL A 105 30.32 33.95 -17.62
CA VAL A 105 31.14 34.88 -16.81
C VAL A 105 32.11 34.09 -15.91
N MET A 106 31.69 32.96 -15.31
CA MET A 106 32.55 32.09 -14.52
C MET A 106 33.69 31.50 -15.39
N ILE A 107 33.36 31.05 -16.60
CA ILE A 107 34.35 30.54 -17.56
C ILE A 107 35.35 31.66 -17.92
N ALA A 108 34.86 32.85 -18.29
CA ALA A 108 35.71 34.00 -18.68
C ALA A 108 36.64 34.48 -17.55
N ARG A 109 36.22 34.33 -16.29
CA ARG A 109 37.03 34.66 -15.10
C ARG A 109 38.02 33.59 -14.69
N GLY A 110 38.08 32.45 -15.39
CA GLY A 110 38.98 31.36 -15.05
C GLY A 110 38.62 30.68 -13.73
N THR A 111 37.30 30.63 -13.40
CA THR A 111 36.82 29.87 -12.22
C THR A 111 37.19 28.41 -12.37
N ASP A 112 37.43 27.72 -11.25
CA ASP A 112 37.74 26.29 -11.20
C ASP A 112 36.75 25.45 -12.02
N GLU A 113 37.28 24.55 -12.88
CA GLU A 113 36.50 23.73 -13.77
C GLU A 113 35.47 22.85 -13.04
N ALA A 114 35.80 22.35 -11.83
CA ALA A 114 34.88 21.50 -11.06
C ALA A 114 33.65 22.31 -10.58
N THR A 115 33.86 23.56 -10.20
CA THR A 115 32.79 24.49 -9.84
C THR A 115 31.90 24.82 -11.03
N ILE A 116 32.47 25.09 -12.21
CA ILE A 116 31.73 25.33 -13.44
C ILE A 116 30.94 24.09 -13.83
N ALA A 117 31.58 22.89 -13.82
CA ALA A 117 30.93 21.63 -14.11
C ALA A 117 29.76 21.35 -13.16
N SER A 118 29.91 21.63 -11.86
CA SER A 118 28.81 21.46 -10.89
C SER A 118 27.58 22.31 -11.24
N LYS A 119 27.76 23.51 -11.76
CA LYS A 119 26.66 24.41 -12.21
C LYS A 119 26.02 23.94 -13.52
N ILE A 120 26.81 23.42 -14.46
CA ILE A 120 26.31 22.89 -15.74
C ILE A 120 25.47 21.63 -15.50
N PHE A 121 25.94 20.75 -14.60
CA PHE A 121 25.35 19.41 -14.35
C PHE A 121 24.43 19.34 -13.14
N ASP A 122 24.13 20.44 -12.46
CA ASP A 122 23.21 20.47 -11.31
C ASP A 122 21.84 19.81 -11.64
N ASP A 123 21.26 20.16 -12.79
CA ASP A 123 19.97 19.60 -13.22
C ASP A 123 20.04 18.11 -13.60
N THR A 124 21.22 17.59 -13.97
CA THR A 124 21.42 16.16 -14.25
C THR A 124 21.13 15.31 -13.02
N THR A 125 21.62 15.73 -11.85
CA THR A 125 21.33 15.04 -10.58
C THR A 125 19.85 15.09 -10.24
N LYS A 126 19.20 16.25 -10.45
CA LYS A 126 17.75 16.42 -10.18
C LYS A 126 16.91 15.53 -11.07
N VAL A 127 17.24 15.46 -12.36
CA VAL A 127 16.53 14.63 -13.36
C VAL A 127 16.57 13.13 -12.97
N ILE A 128 17.75 12.62 -12.67
CA ILE A 128 17.91 11.21 -12.30
C ILE A 128 17.15 10.92 -10.99
N LYS A 129 17.32 11.79 -9.97
CA LYS A 129 16.64 11.66 -8.69
C LYS A 129 15.11 11.71 -8.84
N ALA A 130 14.58 12.57 -9.68
CA ALA A 130 13.13 12.69 -9.91
C ALA A 130 12.53 11.41 -10.49
N ILE A 131 13.25 10.74 -11.42
CA ILE A 131 12.81 9.45 -11.99
C ILE A 131 12.87 8.35 -10.94
N GLU A 132 13.95 8.28 -10.14
CA GLU A 132 14.08 7.31 -9.06
C GLU A 132 12.97 7.47 -8.01
N VAL A 133 12.67 8.72 -7.62
CA VAL A 133 11.56 9.03 -6.70
C VAL A 133 10.20 8.63 -7.28
N ARG A 134 9.96 8.83 -8.57
CA ARG A 134 8.68 8.40 -9.19
C ARG A 134 8.55 6.87 -9.16
N LYS A 135 9.61 6.12 -9.42
CA LYS A 135 9.62 4.66 -9.30
C LYS A 135 9.35 4.21 -7.87
N GLU A 136 9.93 4.89 -6.88
CA GLU A 136 9.68 4.61 -5.46
C GLU A 136 8.22 4.86 -5.08
N ILE A 137 7.63 5.97 -5.54
CA ILE A 137 6.21 6.28 -5.30
C ILE A 137 5.32 5.15 -5.85
N MET A 138 5.55 4.74 -7.10
CA MET A 138 4.79 3.67 -7.73
C MET A 138 4.98 2.33 -7.00
N PHE A 139 6.21 2.04 -6.55
CA PHE A 139 6.51 0.81 -5.82
C PHE A 139 5.81 0.77 -4.45
N LEU A 140 5.86 1.85 -3.68
CA LEU A 140 5.20 1.91 -2.36
C LEU A 140 3.67 1.83 -2.48
N GLN A 141 3.08 2.45 -3.50
CA GLN A 141 1.67 2.28 -3.80
C GLN A 141 1.36 0.82 -4.15
N ALA A 142 2.13 0.24 -5.08
CA ALA A 142 1.97 -1.15 -5.50
C ALA A 142 2.03 -2.12 -4.32
N LEU A 143 3.04 -1.98 -3.46
CA LEU A 143 3.23 -2.88 -2.32
C LEU A 143 2.13 -2.70 -1.26
N SER A 144 1.71 -1.46 -0.98
CA SER A 144 0.72 -1.20 0.08
C SER A 144 -0.72 -1.52 -0.32
N THR A 145 -1.07 -1.44 -1.62
CA THR A 145 -2.46 -1.57 -2.08
C THR A 145 -2.67 -2.65 -3.16
N GLY A 146 -1.60 -3.25 -3.67
CA GLY A 146 -1.65 -4.12 -4.86
C GLY A 146 -1.89 -3.37 -6.16
N GLN A 147 -1.90 -2.04 -6.15
CA GLN A 147 -2.23 -1.21 -7.31
C GLN A 147 -1.26 -0.03 -7.46
N VAL A 148 -1.01 0.37 -8.70
CA VAL A 148 -0.38 1.64 -9.04
C VAL A 148 -1.43 2.52 -9.69
N LEU A 149 -1.70 3.67 -9.09
CA LEU A 149 -2.62 4.66 -9.62
C LEU A 149 -1.92 6.02 -9.72
N ALA A 150 -1.82 6.56 -10.94
CA ALA A 150 -1.49 7.97 -11.15
C ALA A 150 -2.68 8.62 -11.83
N THR A 151 -3.33 9.57 -11.14
CA THR A 151 -4.47 10.31 -11.69
C THR A 151 -4.00 11.47 -12.55
N ASP A 152 -4.84 11.95 -13.45
CA ASP A 152 -4.55 13.15 -14.27
C ASP A 152 -4.35 14.42 -13.42
N ALA A 153 -4.92 14.46 -12.20
CA ALA A 153 -4.72 15.56 -11.25
C ALA A 153 -3.29 15.59 -10.68
N ASP A 154 -2.69 14.41 -10.50
CA ASP A 154 -1.36 14.24 -9.89
C ASP A 154 -0.24 14.12 -10.93
N ASN A 155 -0.58 14.16 -12.21
CA ASN A 155 0.38 13.93 -13.29
C ASN A 155 0.02 14.78 -14.52
N ILE A 156 0.99 15.50 -15.06
CA ILE A 156 0.84 16.22 -16.33
C ILE A 156 1.01 15.22 -17.46
N GLY A 157 0.06 14.35 -17.68
CA GLY A 157 0.15 13.33 -18.71
C GLY A 157 -0.95 12.29 -18.61
N THR A 158 -0.72 11.13 -19.21
CA THR A 158 -1.66 10.01 -19.18
C THR A 158 -1.66 9.37 -17.80
N GLY A 159 -2.83 9.15 -17.23
CA GLY A 159 -2.99 8.38 -16.01
C GLY A 159 -2.50 6.93 -16.17
N ILE A 160 -2.00 6.34 -15.12
CA ILE A 160 -1.56 4.94 -15.08
C ILE A 160 -2.45 4.21 -14.08
N ARG A 161 -2.97 3.08 -14.49
CA ARG A 161 -3.62 2.12 -13.60
C ARG A 161 -3.05 0.73 -13.89
N ALA A 162 -2.38 0.16 -12.89
CA ALA A 162 -1.92 -1.23 -12.90
C ALA A 162 -2.44 -1.89 -11.63
N ASP A 163 -3.04 -3.07 -11.76
CA ASP A 163 -3.52 -3.89 -10.66
C ASP A 163 -2.76 -5.21 -10.69
N PHE A 164 -2.11 -5.56 -9.58
CA PHE A 164 -1.28 -6.77 -9.48
C PHE A 164 -2.04 -7.97 -8.93
N GLY A 165 -3.34 -7.81 -8.64
CA GLY A 165 -4.25 -8.92 -8.32
C GLY A 165 -4.04 -9.50 -6.93
N TYR A 166 -3.91 -8.66 -5.89
CA TYR A 166 -3.91 -9.14 -4.51
C TYR A 166 -5.18 -9.92 -4.23
N LYS A 167 -5.05 -11.06 -3.55
CA LYS A 167 -6.18 -11.94 -3.31
C LYS A 167 -7.03 -11.45 -2.15
N ALA A 168 -8.36 -11.44 -2.35
CA ALA A 168 -9.30 -11.08 -1.30
C ALA A 168 -9.19 -12.01 -0.08
N GLU A 169 -8.90 -13.29 -0.29
CA GLU A 169 -8.70 -14.29 0.77
C GLU A 169 -7.46 -14.06 1.65
N ASN A 170 -6.51 -13.23 1.16
CA ASN A 170 -5.30 -12.82 1.89
C ASN A 170 -5.42 -11.38 2.42
N THR A 171 -6.61 -10.78 2.34
CA THR A 171 -6.89 -9.42 2.81
C THR A 171 -7.75 -9.48 4.06
N PHE A 172 -7.30 -8.85 5.13
CA PHE A 172 -7.90 -8.89 6.45
C PHE A 172 -8.24 -7.49 6.94
N HIS A 173 -9.10 -7.45 7.94
CA HIS A 173 -9.44 -6.24 8.69
C HIS A 173 -9.15 -6.44 10.18
N ALA A 174 -9.16 -5.38 10.97
CA ALA A 174 -9.02 -5.49 12.41
C ALA A 174 -10.17 -6.31 13.01
N LYS A 175 -9.87 -7.26 13.91
CA LYS A 175 -10.85 -8.21 14.46
C LYS A 175 -11.93 -7.56 15.32
N VAL A 176 -11.53 -6.57 16.13
CA VAL A 176 -12.41 -6.00 17.17
C VAL A 176 -12.74 -4.55 16.87
N ALA A 177 -11.73 -3.71 16.68
CA ALA A 177 -11.91 -2.29 16.42
C ALA A 177 -10.76 -1.75 15.57
N ALA A 178 -11.05 -0.77 14.73
CA ALA A 178 -10.02 -0.05 13.98
C ALA A 178 -8.92 0.47 14.92
N TRP A 179 -7.66 0.39 14.51
CA TRP A 179 -6.54 0.78 15.35
C TRP A 179 -6.61 2.25 15.76
N GLY A 180 -6.43 2.50 17.05
CA GLY A 180 -6.60 3.82 17.65
C GLY A 180 -8.00 4.07 18.21
N LYS A 181 -8.95 3.15 18.04
CA LYS A 181 -10.24 3.16 18.73
C LYS A 181 -10.14 2.37 20.03
N GLU A 182 -11.14 2.52 20.88
CA GLU A 182 -11.19 1.78 22.15
C GLU A 182 -11.25 0.25 21.90
N GLY A 183 -10.45 -0.50 22.62
CA GLY A 183 -10.44 -1.96 22.57
C GLY A 183 -9.72 -2.60 21.37
N TYR A 184 -8.99 -1.84 20.53
CA TYR A 184 -8.25 -2.42 19.40
C TYR A 184 -7.15 -3.40 19.85
N THR A 185 -6.95 -4.46 19.07
CA THR A 185 -6.08 -5.60 19.38
C THR A 185 -5.04 -5.88 18.28
N PRO A 186 -4.03 -5.02 18.14
CA PRO A 186 -3.13 -5.07 16.99
C PRO A 186 -2.26 -6.33 16.91
N GLN A 187 -1.95 -6.98 18.03
CA GLN A 187 -1.21 -8.24 18.02
C GLN A 187 -2.06 -9.37 17.43
N ASP A 188 -3.34 -9.46 17.82
CA ASP A 188 -4.26 -10.46 17.30
C ASP A 188 -4.55 -10.25 15.80
N ASP A 189 -4.58 -8.96 15.39
CA ASP A 189 -4.81 -8.59 14.00
C ASP A 189 -3.62 -8.95 13.12
N VAL A 190 -2.39 -8.70 13.57
CA VAL A 190 -1.18 -9.10 12.83
C VAL A 190 -1.04 -10.63 12.82
N GLN A 191 -1.43 -11.31 13.88
CA GLN A 191 -1.39 -12.77 13.96
C GLN A 191 -2.20 -13.44 12.84
N GLN A 192 -3.32 -12.83 12.40
CA GLN A 192 -4.12 -13.36 11.28
C GLN A 192 -3.30 -13.56 10.01
N LEU A 193 -2.38 -12.64 9.71
CA LEU A 193 -1.53 -12.76 8.52
C LEU A 193 -0.65 -13.99 8.59
N PHE A 194 -0.05 -14.25 9.77
CA PHE A 194 0.83 -15.41 9.98
C PHE A 194 0.06 -16.73 10.02
N ASP A 195 -1.12 -16.74 10.63
CA ASP A 195 -1.99 -17.92 10.67
C ASP A 195 -2.39 -18.32 9.25
N LYS A 196 -2.85 -17.36 8.44
CA LYS A 196 -3.23 -17.62 7.05
C LYS A 196 -2.04 -18.04 6.20
N ALA A 197 -0.87 -17.40 6.36
CA ALA A 197 0.34 -17.82 5.65
C ALA A 197 0.69 -19.28 5.97
N ASN A 198 0.58 -19.68 7.22
CA ASN A 198 0.80 -21.06 7.66
C ASN A 198 -0.21 -22.03 7.03
N GLU A 199 -1.50 -21.69 7.00
CA GLU A 199 -2.56 -22.49 6.36
C GLU A 199 -2.27 -22.69 4.87
N ASP A 200 -1.78 -21.64 4.19
CA ASP A 200 -1.41 -21.68 2.77
C ASP A 200 -0.05 -22.38 2.53
N SER A 201 0.61 -22.88 3.58
CA SER A 201 1.98 -23.42 3.52
C SER A 201 3.02 -22.41 3.02
N ASN A 202 2.77 -21.13 3.29
CA ASN A 202 3.68 -20.01 3.06
C ASN A 202 4.30 -19.54 4.38
N SER A 203 5.29 -18.66 4.28
CA SER A 203 5.88 -17.99 5.43
C SER A 203 5.96 -16.48 5.19
N ILE A 204 5.87 -15.69 6.25
CA ILE A 204 6.11 -14.24 6.19
C ILE A 204 7.48 -13.98 6.78
N GLY A 205 8.42 -13.49 5.96
CA GLY A 205 9.77 -13.10 6.39
C GLY A 205 9.90 -11.60 6.68
N HIS A 206 9.06 -10.77 6.05
CA HIS A 206 9.10 -9.32 6.20
C HIS A 206 7.70 -8.75 6.33
N VAL A 207 7.53 -7.80 7.27
CA VAL A 207 6.28 -7.06 7.47
C VAL A 207 6.55 -5.57 7.31
N PHE A 208 5.75 -4.90 6.48
CA PHE A 208 5.83 -3.46 6.23
C PHE A 208 4.63 -2.76 6.87
N ILE A 209 4.92 -1.72 7.65
CA ILE A 209 3.91 -0.97 8.39
C ILE A 209 4.25 0.52 8.34
N SER A 210 3.25 1.40 8.23
CA SER A 210 3.48 2.84 8.32
C SER A 210 3.92 3.25 9.72
N LYS A 211 4.66 4.34 9.83
CA LYS A 211 5.07 4.88 11.13
C LYS A 211 3.90 5.18 12.04
N LYS A 212 2.79 5.71 11.49
CA LYS A 212 1.59 6.04 12.26
C LYS A 212 1.00 4.79 12.92
N TYR A 213 0.79 3.72 12.18
CA TYR A 213 0.21 2.48 12.68
C TYR A 213 1.21 1.67 13.53
N PHE A 214 2.49 1.74 13.23
CA PHE A 214 3.54 1.23 14.12
C PHE A 214 3.50 1.90 15.50
N ASP A 215 3.34 3.23 15.55
CA ASP A 215 3.25 3.95 16.81
C ASP A 215 1.93 3.63 17.56
N LEU A 216 0.81 3.37 16.85
CA LEU A 216 -0.43 2.86 17.46
C LEU A 216 -0.20 1.47 18.08
N PHE A 217 0.41 0.54 17.35
CA PHE A 217 0.72 -0.80 17.87
C PHE A 217 1.61 -0.72 19.12
N ARG A 218 2.70 0.03 19.04
CA ARG A 218 3.64 0.22 20.15
C ARG A 218 3.00 0.83 21.40
N ASN A 219 2.01 1.71 21.22
CA ASN A 219 1.29 2.38 22.31
C ASN A 219 0.11 1.56 22.87
N SER A 220 -0.33 0.52 22.17
CA SER A 220 -1.43 -0.35 22.62
C SER A 220 -1.08 -1.14 23.88
N GLU A 221 -2.09 -1.66 24.56
CA GLU A 221 -1.88 -2.54 25.72
C GLU A 221 -1.11 -3.79 25.31
N GLN A 222 -1.52 -4.43 24.20
CA GLN A 222 -0.86 -5.62 23.67
C GLN A 222 0.60 -5.37 23.30
N GLY A 223 0.89 -4.25 22.64
CA GLY A 223 2.28 -3.90 22.26
C GLY A 223 3.19 -3.63 23.47
N LYS A 224 2.67 -3.01 24.51
CA LYS A 224 3.41 -2.82 25.76
C LYS A 224 3.65 -4.13 26.50
N LEU A 225 2.66 -5.02 26.53
CA LEU A 225 2.78 -6.35 27.13
C LEU A 225 3.79 -7.21 26.38
N LEU A 226 3.76 -7.23 25.05
CA LEU A 226 4.71 -7.94 24.21
C LEU A 226 6.15 -7.51 24.52
N ALA A 227 6.39 -6.20 24.54
CA ALA A 227 7.73 -5.68 24.84
C ALA A 227 8.18 -5.96 26.29
N ALA A 228 7.24 -6.00 27.26
CA ALA A 228 7.53 -6.37 28.64
C ALA A 228 7.85 -7.86 28.76
N SER A 229 7.10 -8.72 28.08
CA SER A 229 7.35 -10.17 28.00
C SER A 229 8.72 -10.47 27.41
N PHE A 230 9.07 -9.83 26.28
CA PHE A 230 10.38 -9.96 25.64
C PHE A 230 11.54 -9.64 26.60
N LYS A 231 11.34 -8.65 27.50
CA LYS A 231 12.33 -8.27 28.52
C LYS A 231 12.24 -9.07 29.81
N ASN A 232 11.40 -10.10 29.89
CA ASN A 232 11.13 -10.89 31.09
C ASN A 232 10.73 -10.02 32.32
N GLN A 233 9.97 -8.92 32.08
CA GLN A 233 9.51 -8.04 33.14
C GLN A 233 8.26 -8.63 33.80
N VAL A 234 8.26 -8.64 35.14
CA VAL A 234 7.05 -9.01 35.91
C VAL A 234 6.05 -7.86 35.85
N VAL A 235 4.91 -8.08 35.21
CA VAL A 235 3.85 -7.09 35.07
C VAL A 235 2.83 -7.29 36.20
N THR A 236 2.84 -6.39 37.20
CA THR A 236 1.86 -6.36 38.28
C THR A 236 0.64 -5.51 37.98
N ASP A 237 0.81 -4.46 37.20
CA ASP A 237 -0.26 -3.58 36.69
C ASP A 237 0.01 -3.17 35.25
N LYS A 238 -0.90 -3.58 34.37
CA LYS A 238 -0.80 -3.28 32.93
C LYS A 238 -0.87 -1.78 32.60
N ALA A 239 -1.62 -1.00 33.42
CA ALA A 239 -1.78 0.43 33.21
C ALA A 239 -0.47 1.22 33.42
N LEU A 240 0.47 0.68 34.19
CA LEU A 240 1.75 1.31 34.51
C LEU A 240 2.87 0.95 33.53
N LEU A 241 2.61 0.12 32.52
CA LEU A 241 3.62 -0.26 31.53
C LEU A 241 4.06 0.94 30.68
N PRO A 242 5.36 1.25 30.68
CA PRO A 242 5.88 2.32 29.82
C PRO A 242 5.82 1.94 28.34
N VAL A 243 5.67 2.93 27.48
CA VAL A 243 5.80 2.71 26.03
C VAL A 243 7.24 2.29 25.72
N PRO A 244 7.45 1.15 25.05
CA PRO A 244 8.79 0.67 24.73
C PRO A 244 9.48 1.62 23.71
N SER A 245 10.82 1.64 23.68
CA SER A 245 11.55 2.33 22.61
C SER A 245 11.28 1.66 21.26
N ARG A 246 11.46 2.39 20.16
CA ARG A 246 11.24 1.85 18.81
C ARG A 246 12.09 0.60 18.53
N SER A 247 13.38 0.63 18.88
CA SER A 247 14.28 -0.51 18.68
C SER A 247 13.85 -1.73 19.49
N ALA A 248 13.56 -1.53 20.78
CA ALA A 248 13.13 -2.61 21.66
C ALA A 248 11.79 -3.24 21.22
N PHE A 249 10.89 -2.43 20.66
CA PHE A 249 9.63 -2.95 20.14
C PHE A 249 9.81 -3.72 18.83
N LEU A 250 10.68 -3.25 17.92
CA LEU A 250 11.03 -3.98 16.70
C LEU A 250 11.70 -5.34 17.01
N GLU A 251 12.59 -5.36 18.01
CA GLU A 251 13.22 -6.62 18.46
C GLU A 251 12.18 -7.58 19.03
N ALA A 252 11.24 -7.09 19.87
CA ALA A 252 10.17 -7.91 20.43
C ALA A 252 9.23 -8.47 19.35
N LEU A 253 8.87 -7.67 18.33
CA LEU A 253 8.07 -8.13 17.19
C LEU A 253 8.82 -9.19 16.37
N SER A 254 10.12 -8.98 16.14
CA SER A 254 10.92 -9.95 15.37
C SER A 254 11.12 -11.28 16.13
N ASP A 255 11.20 -11.24 17.45
CA ASP A 255 11.28 -12.44 18.29
C ASP A 255 9.96 -13.21 18.29
N GLU A 256 8.82 -12.51 18.46
CA GLU A 256 7.49 -13.10 18.49
C GLU A 256 7.09 -13.77 17.17
N TYR A 257 7.30 -13.06 16.05
CA TYR A 257 6.80 -13.50 14.75
C TYR A 257 7.85 -14.20 13.88
N GLY A 258 9.11 -14.17 14.25
CA GLY A 258 10.20 -14.68 13.41
C GLY A 258 10.41 -13.89 12.11
N ALA A 259 9.86 -12.68 11.99
CA ALA A 259 9.85 -11.84 10.80
C ALA A 259 10.50 -10.47 11.06
N THR A 260 11.05 -9.86 10.03
CA THR A 260 11.64 -8.52 10.12
C THR A 260 10.57 -7.44 9.86
N PHE A 261 10.35 -6.55 10.82
CA PHE A 261 9.41 -5.43 10.69
C PHE A 261 10.09 -4.18 10.14
N HIS A 262 9.53 -3.63 9.06
CA HIS A 262 10.00 -2.43 8.37
C HIS A 262 9.01 -1.29 8.56
N VAL A 263 9.47 -0.17 9.13
CA VAL A 263 8.63 1.00 9.31
C VAL A 263 8.80 1.96 8.14
N VAL A 264 7.74 2.14 7.36
CA VAL A 264 7.69 3.04 6.20
C VAL A 264 7.25 4.43 6.67
N ASP A 265 8.09 5.44 6.42
CA ASP A 265 7.81 6.86 6.73
C ASP A 265 8.29 7.77 5.58
N SER A 266 8.12 7.30 4.33
CA SER A 266 8.58 8.01 3.15
C SER A 266 7.58 9.08 2.74
N VAL A 267 8.06 10.33 2.62
CA VAL A 267 7.30 11.48 2.12
C VAL A 267 8.03 12.05 0.92
N PHE A 268 7.32 12.23 -0.18
CA PHE A 268 7.85 12.81 -1.41
C PHE A 268 7.06 14.06 -1.79
N LYS A 269 7.67 14.92 -2.61
CA LYS A 269 6.98 16.08 -3.19
C LYS A 269 6.68 15.83 -4.65
N ILE A 270 5.45 16.06 -5.05
CA ILE A 270 5.01 16.10 -6.44
C ILE A 270 4.70 17.53 -6.85
N GLU A 271 4.92 17.85 -8.12
CA GLU A 271 4.52 19.11 -8.74
C GLU A 271 3.20 18.86 -9.49
N LYS A 272 2.18 19.65 -9.14
CA LYS A 272 0.88 19.61 -9.81
C LYS A 272 0.90 20.39 -11.12
N ALA A 273 -0.15 20.22 -11.93
CA ALA A 273 -0.30 20.90 -13.21
C ALA A 273 -0.26 22.44 -13.11
N ASP A 274 -0.62 23.00 -11.97
CA ASP A 274 -0.58 24.43 -11.66
C ASP A 274 0.80 24.94 -11.19
N GLY A 275 1.81 24.03 -11.09
CA GLY A 275 3.16 24.33 -10.61
C GLY A 275 3.29 24.35 -9.07
N SER A 276 2.23 24.07 -8.33
CA SER A 276 2.30 23.94 -6.88
C SER A 276 2.97 22.62 -6.47
N HIS A 277 3.61 22.61 -5.30
CA HIS A 277 4.25 21.42 -4.75
C HIS A 277 3.45 20.87 -3.59
N GLU A 278 3.09 19.58 -3.65
CA GLU A 278 2.37 18.89 -2.59
C GLU A 278 3.19 17.72 -2.03
N PRO A 279 3.28 17.57 -0.68
CA PRO A 279 3.85 16.38 -0.07
C PRO A 279 2.85 15.23 -0.17
N ILE A 280 3.29 14.09 -0.68
CA ILE A 280 2.51 12.86 -0.72
C ILE A 280 3.14 11.76 0.10
N ARG A 281 2.30 10.90 0.69
CA ARG A 281 2.67 9.64 1.30
C ARG A 281 2.17 8.52 0.39
N PRO A 282 3.05 7.86 -0.37
CA PRO A 282 2.60 6.85 -1.32
C PRO A 282 2.18 5.53 -0.66
N TRP A 283 2.61 5.28 0.57
CA TRP A 283 2.15 4.16 1.38
C TRP A 283 0.76 4.44 1.95
N GLU A 284 -0.20 3.53 1.76
CA GLU A 284 -1.49 3.61 2.44
C GLU A 284 -1.29 3.37 3.94
N ASP A 285 -1.51 4.42 4.76
CA ASP A 285 -1.11 4.43 6.17
C ASP A 285 -1.66 3.24 6.97
N ALA A 286 -2.91 2.86 6.72
CA ALA A 286 -3.62 1.82 7.44
C ALA A 286 -3.23 0.39 7.03
N ASN A 287 -2.49 0.25 5.93
CA ASN A 287 -2.16 -1.04 5.38
C ASN A 287 -0.87 -1.60 5.98
N ILE A 288 -0.97 -2.84 6.47
CA ILE A 288 0.15 -3.63 6.96
C ILE A 288 0.31 -4.82 6.02
N VAL A 289 1.50 -4.99 5.47
CA VAL A 289 1.76 -5.96 4.40
C VAL A 289 2.81 -6.96 4.83
N GLY A 290 2.44 -8.24 4.85
CA GLY A 290 3.34 -9.36 5.06
C GLY A 290 3.78 -9.97 3.72
N VAL A 291 5.09 -10.17 3.55
CA VAL A 291 5.68 -10.78 2.35
C VAL A 291 6.68 -11.87 2.72
N PRO A 292 6.85 -12.92 1.89
CA PRO A 292 7.72 -14.04 2.23
C PRO A 292 9.22 -13.68 2.20
N GLU A 293 9.64 -12.89 1.21
CA GLU A 293 11.03 -12.54 0.98
C GLU A 293 11.21 -11.03 0.82
N GLN A 294 12.46 -10.55 0.93
CA GLN A 294 12.78 -9.14 0.73
C GLN A 294 12.58 -8.71 -0.73
N VAL A 295 12.82 -9.60 -1.69
CA VAL A 295 12.59 -9.34 -3.11
C VAL A 295 11.15 -9.75 -3.43
N VAL A 296 10.31 -8.76 -3.75
CA VAL A 296 8.86 -8.95 -3.94
C VAL A 296 8.42 -8.78 -5.40
N GLY A 297 9.37 -8.58 -6.32
CA GLY A 297 9.00 -8.37 -7.71
C GLY A 297 10.13 -7.87 -8.59
N ARG A 298 9.76 -7.25 -9.69
CA ARG A 298 10.67 -6.80 -10.74
C ARG A 298 10.44 -5.35 -11.12
N LEU A 299 11.51 -4.64 -11.42
CA LEU A 299 11.45 -3.38 -12.15
C LEU A 299 11.54 -3.71 -13.64
N VAL A 300 10.40 -3.76 -14.32
CA VAL A 300 10.35 -4.04 -15.75
C VAL A 300 10.62 -2.76 -16.52
N TYR A 301 11.60 -2.79 -17.43
CA TYR A 301 12.01 -1.62 -18.21
C TYR A 301 12.19 -1.95 -19.69
N GLY A 302 12.06 -0.92 -20.52
CA GLY A 302 12.22 -1.05 -21.98
C GLY A 302 13.16 -0.02 -22.58
N THR A 303 13.41 -0.15 -23.87
CA THR A 303 14.25 0.77 -24.64
C THR A 303 13.44 1.96 -25.14
N LEU A 304 13.92 3.16 -24.93
CA LEU A 304 13.33 4.38 -25.49
C LEU A 304 13.63 4.51 -26.98
N ALA A 305 12.69 5.05 -27.74
CA ALA A 305 12.88 5.29 -29.19
C ALA A 305 14.09 6.20 -29.50
N GLU A 306 14.42 7.13 -28.60
CA GLU A 306 15.58 8.00 -28.71
C GLU A 306 16.93 7.31 -28.52
N GLU A 307 16.94 6.10 -27.92
CA GLU A 307 18.15 5.30 -27.78
C GLU A 307 18.52 4.62 -29.10
N THR A 308 17.51 4.22 -29.87
CA THR A 308 17.68 3.59 -31.18
C THR A 308 17.77 4.60 -32.32
N ASN A 309 17.11 5.74 -32.16
CA ASN A 309 17.06 6.81 -33.18
C ASN A 309 17.46 8.16 -32.51
N PRO A 310 18.74 8.36 -32.19
CA PRO A 310 19.19 9.58 -31.53
C PRO A 310 19.01 10.81 -32.44
N VAL A 311 18.51 11.90 -31.86
CA VAL A 311 18.32 13.16 -32.58
C VAL A 311 19.66 13.87 -32.72
N ALA A 312 19.99 14.27 -33.94
CA ALA A 312 21.23 15.02 -34.21
C ALA A 312 21.29 16.32 -33.38
N GLY A 313 22.45 16.61 -32.80
CA GLY A 313 22.68 17.77 -31.96
C GLY A 313 22.23 17.62 -30.50
N VAL A 314 21.74 16.46 -30.09
CA VAL A 314 21.41 16.16 -28.70
C VAL A 314 22.48 15.25 -28.11
N ASN A 315 22.98 15.58 -26.94
CA ASN A 315 23.94 14.76 -26.21
C ASN A 315 23.19 13.80 -25.29
N TYR A 316 23.38 12.49 -25.46
CA TYR A 316 22.73 11.45 -24.68
C TYR A 316 23.70 10.68 -23.80
N GLN A 317 23.27 10.32 -22.59
CA GLN A 317 24.01 9.44 -21.69
C GLN A 317 23.04 8.61 -20.86
N LYS A 318 23.33 7.33 -20.64
CA LYS A 318 22.55 6.47 -19.72
C LYS A 318 23.03 6.55 -18.27
N SER A 319 22.08 6.55 -17.36
CA SER A 319 22.28 6.31 -15.93
C SER A 319 21.65 4.96 -15.58
N GLY A 320 22.48 4.01 -15.15
CA GLY A 320 22.05 2.61 -14.99
C GLY A 320 21.63 1.97 -16.32
N SER A 321 20.70 1.03 -16.24
CA SER A 321 20.21 0.24 -17.38
C SER A 321 19.13 0.95 -18.22
N HIS A 322 18.34 1.85 -17.63
CA HIS A 322 17.07 2.29 -18.20
C HIS A 322 16.76 3.80 -18.12
N ILE A 323 17.60 4.63 -17.49
CA ILE A 323 17.37 6.09 -17.48
C ILE A 323 18.23 6.76 -18.55
N LEU A 324 17.59 7.36 -19.54
CA LEU A 324 18.26 8.15 -20.56
C LEU A 324 18.25 9.62 -20.19
N VAL A 325 19.42 10.22 -20.10
CA VAL A 325 19.60 11.66 -19.85
C VAL A 325 20.05 12.33 -21.12
N SER A 326 19.39 13.40 -21.49
CA SER A 326 19.71 14.21 -22.69
C SER A 326 19.99 15.65 -22.34
N LYS A 327 20.95 16.28 -23.08
CA LYS A 327 21.25 17.70 -23.02
C LYS A 327 21.26 18.32 -24.42
N TYR A 328 20.59 19.46 -24.56
CA TYR A 328 20.48 20.19 -25.82
C TYR A 328 20.10 21.65 -25.59
N SER A 329 20.27 22.49 -26.60
CA SER A 329 19.87 23.89 -26.54
C SER A 329 18.76 24.23 -27.52
N LYS A 330 18.13 25.38 -27.30
CA LYS A 330 17.17 26.05 -28.17
C LYS A 330 17.58 27.51 -28.31
N THR A 331 17.33 28.12 -29.46
CA THR A 331 17.81 29.48 -29.77
C THR A 331 16.78 30.59 -29.59
N ASP A 332 15.50 30.27 -29.56
CA ASP A 332 14.44 31.27 -29.44
C ASP A 332 13.38 30.78 -28.42
N PRO A 333 13.40 31.29 -27.18
CA PRO A 333 14.53 31.99 -26.54
C PRO A 333 15.77 31.09 -26.35
N LEU A 334 16.93 31.69 -26.04
CA LEU A 334 18.16 30.92 -25.78
C LEU A 334 18.04 30.19 -24.46
N GLU A 335 17.96 28.89 -24.52
CA GLU A 335 17.77 27.99 -23.36
C GLU A 335 18.61 26.75 -23.50
N GLU A 336 19.12 26.22 -22.38
CA GLU A 336 19.75 24.94 -22.26
C GLU A 336 18.81 23.97 -21.52
N PHE A 337 18.56 22.80 -22.08
CA PHE A 337 17.69 21.78 -21.49
C PHE A 337 18.48 20.58 -20.99
N THR A 338 18.07 20.07 -19.85
CA THR A 338 18.46 18.76 -19.35
C THR A 338 17.18 17.97 -19.14
N ALA A 339 17.02 16.87 -19.85
CA ALA A 339 15.86 16.00 -19.74
C ALA A 339 16.29 14.58 -19.33
N GLY A 340 15.43 13.88 -18.60
CA GLY A 340 15.58 12.48 -18.27
C GLY A 340 14.31 11.73 -18.58
N GLN A 341 14.46 10.50 -19.06
CA GLN A 341 13.36 9.66 -19.47
C GLN A 341 13.66 8.19 -19.11
N ALA A 342 12.61 7.45 -18.80
CA ALA A 342 12.66 6.00 -18.64
C ALA A 342 11.33 5.38 -19.10
N LEU A 343 11.38 4.19 -19.67
CA LEU A 343 10.22 3.31 -19.80
C LEU A 343 10.36 2.26 -18.71
N ALA A 344 9.61 2.38 -17.62
CA ALA A 344 9.75 1.45 -16.50
C ALA A 344 8.51 1.45 -15.60
N ILE A 345 8.23 0.28 -15.00
CA ILE A 345 7.20 0.11 -13.97
C ILE A 345 7.68 -0.90 -12.92
N PRO A 346 7.46 -0.67 -11.62
CA PRO A 346 7.58 -1.70 -10.61
C PRO A 346 6.42 -2.69 -10.75
N VAL A 347 6.71 -3.97 -10.83
CA VAL A 347 5.74 -5.07 -10.90
C VAL A 347 5.89 -5.91 -9.66
N ILE A 348 4.80 -6.10 -8.94
CA ILE A 348 4.76 -7.01 -7.80
C ILE A 348 4.46 -8.41 -8.32
N ASP A 349 5.30 -9.36 -7.96
CA ASP A 349 5.12 -10.77 -8.26
C ASP A 349 4.68 -11.53 -7.02
N GLY A 350 4.05 -12.69 -7.20
CA GLY A 350 3.64 -13.53 -6.08
C GLY A 350 2.52 -12.94 -5.23
N ALA A 351 1.54 -12.29 -5.85
CA ALA A 351 0.37 -11.73 -5.18
C ALA A 351 -0.41 -12.77 -4.32
N ASP A 352 -0.24 -14.04 -4.61
CA ASP A 352 -0.79 -15.19 -3.88
C ASP A 352 -0.10 -15.45 -2.52
N SER A 353 1.09 -14.92 -2.31
CA SER A 353 1.87 -15.04 -1.07
C SER A 353 2.03 -13.71 -0.32
N ILE A 354 1.29 -12.69 -0.72
CA ILE A 354 1.23 -11.39 -0.04
C ILE A 354 -0.04 -11.34 0.81
N TYR A 355 0.13 -10.95 2.07
CA TYR A 355 -0.93 -10.85 3.07
C TYR A 355 -1.10 -9.41 3.50
N LEU A 356 -2.34 -8.89 3.43
CA LEU A 356 -2.67 -7.49 3.65
C LEU A 356 -3.65 -7.34 4.81
N LEU A 357 -3.37 -6.44 5.75
CA LEU A 357 -4.27 -6.07 6.84
C LEU A 357 -4.64 -4.58 6.71
N HIS A 358 -5.93 -4.30 6.65
CA HIS A 358 -6.52 -2.96 6.75
C HIS A 358 -6.83 -2.65 8.23
N ALA A 359 -5.96 -1.90 8.88
CA ALA A 359 -6.06 -1.64 10.31
C ALA A 359 -7.02 -0.48 10.68
N ASP A 360 -7.54 0.26 9.72
CA ASP A 360 -8.50 1.37 9.89
C ASP A 360 -9.97 0.94 9.79
N ALA A 361 -10.23 -0.27 9.33
CA ALA A 361 -11.53 -0.87 9.24
C ALA A 361 -11.60 -2.10 10.17
N ALA A 362 -12.67 -2.24 10.93
CA ALA A 362 -12.95 -3.45 11.69
C ALA A 362 -13.73 -4.44 10.82
N ASP A 363 -13.44 -5.73 11.01
CA ASP A 363 -14.25 -6.82 10.43
C ASP A 363 -15.54 -6.97 11.25
N VAL A 364 -16.34 -5.92 11.25
CA VAL A 364 -17.64 -5.87 11.92
C VAL A 364 -18.66 -5.72 10.81
N ALA A 365 -19.40 -6.80 10.55
CA ALA A 365 -20.52 -6.75 9.63
C ALA A 365 -21.47 -5.62 10.03
N GLU A 366 -21.89 -4.81 9.07
CA GLU A 366 -22.82 -3.70 9.34
C GLU A 366 -24.19 -4.29 9.67
N LEU A 367 -24.64 -4.09 10.92
CA LEU A 367 -25.97 -4.48 11.38
C LEU A 367 -26.79 -3.23 11.58
N THR A 368 -27.86 -3.08 10.80
CA THR A 368 -28.85 -2.00 10.98
C THR A 368 -30.26 -2.57 11.09
N VAL A 369 -31.12 -1.87 11.83
CA VAL A 369 -32.53 -2.24 12.03
C VAL A 369 -33.41 -1.03 11.78
N GLU A 370 -34.52 -1.21 11.03
CA GLU A 370 -35.44 -0.12 10.70
C GLU A 370 -36.89 -0.63 10.56
N PRO A 371 -37.88 0.01 11.24
CA PRO A 371 -37.75 1.09 12.20
C PRO A 371 -37.20 0.63 13.57
N THR A 372 -36.64 1.56 14.35
CA THR A 372 -36.17 1.30 15.72
C THR A 372 -37.26 1.29 16.77
N GLU A 373 -38.51 1.67 16.40
CA GLU A 373 -39.66 1.68 17.27
C GLU A 373 -40.89 1.06 16.58
N LEU A 374 -41.62 0.22 17.31
CA LEU A 374 -42.87 -0.38 16.87
C LEU A 374 -43.98 -0.10 17.89
N THR A 375 -45.04 0.57 17.47
CA THR A 375 -46.20 0.82 18.33
C THR A 375 -47.39 -0.10 17.91
N PHE A 376 -48.00 -0.74 18.90
CA PHE A 376 -49.15 -1.65 18.75
C PHE A 376 -50.36 -1.12 19.50
N THR A 377 -51.56 -1.51 19.04
CA THR A 377 -52.81 -1.29 19.78
C THR A 377 -53.00 -2.39 20.82
N ALA A 378 -54.04 -2.31 21.63
CA ALA A 378 -54.40 -3.29 22.65
C ALA A 378 -54.59 -4.73 22.13
N THR A 379 -55.03 -4.87 20.88
CA THR A 379 -55.32 -6.19 20.29
C THR A 379 -54.06 -6.95 19.91
N ALA A 380 -54.15 -8.30 19.88
CA ALA A 380 -53.06 -9.14 19.37
C ALA A 380 -52.76 -8.82 17.90
N GLN A 381 -51.53 -8.46 17.60
CA GLN A 381 -51.06 -8.02 16.28
C GLN A 381 -49.65 -8.52 15.97
N SER A 382 -49.30 -8.43 14.69
CA SER A 382 -47.93 -8.70 14.24
C SER A 382 -47.45 -7.58 13.35
N LYS A 383 -46.24 -7.05 13.59
CA LYS A 383 -45.55 -6.09 12.75
C LYS A 383 -44.15 -6.59 12.46
N LYS A 384 -43.53 -6.03 11.42
CA LYS A 384 -42.18 -6.40 11.01
C LYS A 384 -41.27 -5.17 11.02
N PHE A 385 -40.00 -5.40 11.25
CA PHE A 385 -38.95 -4.44 10.99
C PHE A 385 -37.91 -5.10 10.08
N ASP A 386 -37.22 -4.28 9.29
CA ASP A 386 -36.16 -4.73 8.40
C ASP A 386 -34.85 -4.85 9.17
N VAL A 387 -34.08 -5.88 8.86
CA VAL A 387 -32.73 -6.09 9.36
C VAL A 387 -31.82 -6.15 8.16
N HIS A 388 -30.89 -5.23 8.09
CA HIS A 388 -29.82 -5.26 7.10
C HIS A 388 -28.53 -5.70 7.80
N TYR A 389 -27.97 -6.80 7.33
CA TYR A 389 -26.76 -7.40 7.91
C TYR A 389 -25.88 -7.93 6.78
N ASP A 390 -24.60 -7.47 6.74
CA ASP A 390 -23.65 -7.86 5.69
C ASP A 390 -23.00 -9.23 5.94
N GLY A 391 -23.26 -9.83 7.12
CA GLY A 391 -22.79 -11.17 7.47
C GLY A 391 -23.82 -12.28 7.17
N ASP A 392 -23.55 -13.49 7.65
CA ASP A 392 -24.49 -14.60 7.56
C ASP A 392 -25.68 -14.38 8.53
N THR A 393 -26.89 -14.34 8.00
CA THR A 393 -28.10 -14.14 8.82
C THR A 393 -28.36 -15.24 9.85
N ASP A 394 -27.76 -16.42 9.67
CA ASP A 394 -27.84 -17.52 10.63
C ASP A 394 -27.01 -17.23 11.92
N ASP A 395 -26.08 -16.26 11.86
CA ASP A 395 -25.31 -15.80 13.03
C ASP A 395 -26.09 -14.79 13.89
N LEU A 396 -27.24 -14.29 13.41
CA LEU A 396 -28.05 -13.33 14.15
C LEU A 396 -28.86 -13.99 15.25
N ASN A 397 -28.64 -13.53 16.48
CA ASN A 397 -29.47 -13.89 17.62
C ASN A 397 -30.46 -12.74 17.91
N VAL A 398 -31.76 -13.07 17.87
CA VAL A 398 -32.85 -12.09 18.11
C VAL A 398 -33.63 -12.53 19.35
N THR A 399 -33.63 -11.66 20.38
CA THR A 399 -34.30 -11.95 21.65
C THR A 399 -35.29 -10.85 22.01
N SER A 400 -36.32 -11.22 22.78
CA SER A 400 -37.30 -10.28 23.34
C SER A 400 -37.13 -10.20 24.85
N SER A 401 -37.22 -9.00 25.41
CA SER A 401 -37.18 -8.78 26.87
C SER A 401 -38.49 -9.15 27.58
N ALA A 402 -39.52 -9.54 26.84
CA ALA A 402 -40.85 -9.83 27.41
C ALA A 402 -41.59 -10.96 26.68
N ASP A 403 -42.19 -11.88 27.42
CA ASP A 403 -42.90 -13.04 26.88
C ASP A 403 -44.15 -12.70 26.03
N TRP A 404 -44.75 -11.52 26.26
CA TRP A 404 -45.91 -11.05 25.49
C TRP A 404 -45.55 -10.54 24.09
N ALA A 405 -44.31 -10.31 23.79
CA ALA A 405 -43.79 -9.91 22.50
C ALA A 405 -42.85 -11.01 21.96
N THR A 406 -43.36 -11.88 21.11
CA THR A 406 -42.57 -12.98 20.53
C THR A 406 -42.01 -12.58 19.18
N VAL A 407 -40.80 -13.07 18.87
CA VAL A 407 -40.08 -12.76 17.64
C VAL A 407 -39.93 -13.99 16.75
N THR A 408 -39.96 -13.78 15.44
CA THR A 408 -39.65 -14.78 14.42
C THR A 408 -38.73 -14.16 13.39
N VAL A 409 -37.55 -14.75 13.22
CA VAL A 409 -36.48 -14.29 12.31
C VAL A 409 -36.76 -14.80 10.90
N GLY A 410 -36.72 -13.92 9.90
CA GLY A 410 -36.70 -14.26 8.48
C GLY A 410 -35.39 -13.76 7.86
N ALA A 411 -35.17 -13.96 6.57
CA ALA A 411 -33.90 -13.65 5.91
C ALA A 411 -33.46 -12.18 6.06
N ASP A 412 -34.38 -11.24 5.92
CA ASP A 412 -34.12 -9.78 5.93
C ASP A 412 -35.14 -9.01 6.78
N LYS A 413 -36.01 -9.71 7.50
CA LYS A 413 -37.07 -9.12 8.33
C LYS A 413 -37.32 -9.95 9.58
N VAL A 414 -37.49 -9.25 10.69
CA VAL A 414 -37.95 -9.84 11.94
C VAL A 414 -39.41 -9.49 12.17
N SER A 415 -40.24 -10.53 12.38
CA SER A 415 -41.64 -10.38 12.74
C SER A 415 -41.80 -10.38 14.26
N VAL A 416 -42.39 -9.33 14.79
CA VAL A 416 -42.79 -9.21 16.20
C VAL A 416 -44.29 -9.41 16.34
N LYS A 417 -44.69 -10.40 17.12
CA LYS A 417 -46.07 -10.71 17.44
C LYS A 417 -46.33 -10.39 18.91
N VAL A 418 -47.34 -9.53 19.18
CA VAL A 418 -47.73 -9.17 20.55
C VAL A 418 -49.02 -9.90 20.94
N ALA A 419 -49.09 -10.33 22.21
CA ALA A 419 -50.36 -10.82 22.79
C ALA A 419 -51.30 -9.67 23.10
N ALA A 420 -52.62 -9.93 23.20
CA ALA A 420 -53.60 -8.90 23.56
C ALA A 420 -53.28 -8.26 24.92
N ASN A 421 -53.60 -6.96 25.04
CA ASN A 421 -53.42 -6.14 26.24
C ASN A 421 -54.74 -5.41 26.52
N ASP A 422 -55.85 -6.19 26.60
CA ASP A 422 -57.23 -5.73 26.64
C ASP A 422 -57.94 -6.08 27.98
N GLY A 423 -57.18 -6.33 29.07
CA GLY A 423 -57.74 -6.58 30.39
C GLY A 423 -58.30 -5.29 31.04
N GLU A 424 -59.27 -5.44 32.00
CA GLU A 424 -59.88 -4.32 32.72
C GLU A 424 -58.89 -3.38 33.46
N SER A 425 -57.69 -3.82 33.71
CA SER A 425 -56.60 -3.04 34.32
C SER A 425 -55.38 -2.93 33.44
N ALA A 426 -55.56 -3.07 32.11
CA ALA A 426 -54.47 -2.99 31.16
C ALA A 426 -53.81 -1.59 31.22
N ALA A 427 -52.50 -1.54 31.15
CA ALA A 427 -51.68 -0.33 31.04
C ALA A 427 -50.75 -0.47 29.83
N GLU A 428 -50.28 0.66 29.32
CA GLU A 428 -49.27 0.69 28.29
C GLU A 428 -48.04 -0.10 28.77
N ARG A 429 -47.53 -0.98 27.90
CA ARG A 429 -46.35 -1.81 28.20
C ARG A 429 -45.29 -1.72 27.10
N THR A 430 -44.04 -1.87 27.49
CA THR A 430 -42.90 -1.80 26.59
C THR A 430 -42.05 -3.08 26.66
N ALA A 431 -41.50 -3.46 25.54
CA ALA A 431 -40.50 -4.51 25.41
C ALA A 431 -39.36 -4.06 24.49
N THR A 432 -38.18 -4.59 24.72
CA THR A 432 -37.04 -4.34 23.85
C THR A 432 -36.72 -5.64 23.09
N ILE A 433 -36.68 -5.54 21.77
CA ILE A 433 -36.18 -6.60 20.92
C ILE A 433 -34.71 -6.32 20.67
N THR A 434 -33.84 -7.26 20.99
CA THR A 434 -32.40 -7.16 20.82
C THR A 434 -31.97 -8.05 19.63
N VAL A 435 -31.31 -7.46 18.66
CA VAL A 435 -30.70 -8.15 17.51
C VAL A 435 -29.20 -8.05 17.64
N THR A 436 -28.49 -9.17 17.67
CA THR A 436 -27.02 -9.20 17.83
C THR A 436 -26.39 -10.34 17.03
N ASP A 437 -25.23 -10.08 16.47
CA ASP A 437 -24.32 -11.06 15.86
C ASP A 437 -23.22 -11.53 16.83
N GLY A 438 -23.34 -11.18 18.12
CA GLY A 438 -22.33 -11.44 19.14
C GLY A 438 -21.23 -10.37 19.23
N LYS A 439 -21.05 -9.51 18.22
CA LYS A 439 -20.11 -8.38 18.19
C LYS A 439 -20.87 -7.04 18.22
N THR A 440 -21.89 -6.91 17.37
CA THR A 440 -22.74 -5.72 17.27
C THR A 440 -24.10 -6.00 17.83
N THR A 441 -24.72 -5.05 18.54
CA THR A 441 -26.06 -5.17 19.10
C THR A 441 -26.89 -3.96 18.69
N LYS A 442 -28.12 -4.21 18.17
CA LYS A 442 -29.13 -3.20 17.88
C LYS A 442 -30.42 -3.54 18.60
N THR A 443 -31.19 -2.52 18.94
CA THR A 443 -32.44 -2.69 19.68
C THR A 443 -33.62 -2.04 18.97
N VAL A 444 -34.77 -2.68 19.05
CA VAL A 444 -36.04 -2.15 18.60
C VAL A 444 -37.00 -2.06 19.80
N THR A 445 -37.50 -0.88 20.07
CA THR A 445 -38.45 -0.65 21.16
C THR A 445 -39.88 -1.00 20.69
N VAL A 446 -40.54 -1.86 21.41
CA VAL A 446 -41.95 -2.25 21.18
C VAL A 446 -42.84 -1.65 22.25
N THR A 447 -43.76 -0.80 21.84
CA THR A 447 -44.76 -0.20 22.77
C THR A 447 -46.15 -0.68 22.41
N GLN A 448 -46.86 -1.26 23.36
CA GLN A 448 -48.25 -1.68 23.19
C GLN A 448 -49.18 -0.88 24.12
N LYS A 449 -50.17 -0.25 23.52
CA LYS A 449 -51.21 0.50 24.24
C LYS A 449 -52.18 -0.45 24.98
N ALA A 450 -52.84 0.10 25.98
CA ALA A 450 -53.93 -0.58 26.67
C ALA A 450 -55.21 -0.52 25.87
#